data_b9478c318c6eaec0c57c3c8e1f01b273
#
_entry.id   b9478c318c6eaec0c57c3c8e1f01b273
#
_cell.length_a   1.000
_cell.length_b   1.000
_cell.length_c   1.000
_cell.angle_alpha   90.00
_cell.angle_beta   90.00
_cell.angle_gamma   90.00
#
_symmetry.space_group_name_H-M   'P 1'
#
loop_
_entity.id
_entity.type
_entity.pdbx_description
1 polymer ?
#
loop_
_entity_poly.entity_id
_entity_poly.type
_entity_poly.pdbx_seq_one_letter_code
_entity_poly.pdbx_strand_id
1 'polypeptide(L)'
;MTLRSCILRVSVSLVLMALAVLLPAGPSRADPSPFNELLGSWGGTGEIRLDRNRRERIKCNAYYTGGGAQLGLAIRCTSDSYKIEIRSKLSYSGGRLSGNWEERTFNAQGSASGTATSSKISLAIRGAVTGSMVVSYTKSRQTVSISTQGIALQGVSITLGRS
;
A
#
# COMPACT_ATOMS: atom_id res chain seq x y z
N MET A 1 5.27 49.54 -74.18
CA MET A 1 6.58 49.59 -73.60
C MET A 1 6.36 49.90 -72.08
N THR A 2 6.62 49.15 -71.08
CA THR A 2 7.55 48.09 -70.83
C THR A 2 6.99 47.26 -69.64
N LEU A 3 6.88 45.99 -69.88
CA LEU A 3 6.68 44.97 -68.90
C LEU A 3 7.96 44.81 -68.09
N ARG A 4 7.97 44.87 -66.75
CA ARG A 4 8.97 44.25 -65.83
C ARG A 4 8.92 44.93 -64.45
N SER A 5 8.21 44.39 -63.54
CA SER A 5 8.53 44.41 -62.09
C SER A 5 7.35 43.86 -61.30
N CYS A 6 7.18 42.55 -61.33
CA CYS A 6 6.18 41.90 -60.51
C CYS A 6 6.57 40.44 -60.13
N ILE A 7 7.85 40.13 -59.97
CA ILE A 7 8.31 38.81 -59.54
C ILE A 7 9.52 39.06 -58.65
N LEU A 8 9.28 39.41 -57.35
CA LEU A 8 10.27 39.23 -56.28
C LEU A 8 9.69 39.56 -54.90
N ARG A 9 8.54 39.08 -54.55
CA ARG A 9 8.06 39.18 -53.10
C ARG A 9 7.30 37.97 -52.57
N VAL A 10 7.49 36.77 -53.10
CA VAL A 10 6.71 35.57 -52.65
C VAL A 10 7.60 34.49 -52.04
N SER A 11 8.89 34.70 -51.84
CA SER A 11 9.79 33.60 -51.41
C SER A 11 10.37 33.71 -50.00
N VAL A 12 9.89 34.59 -49.12
CA VAL A 12 10.45 34.74 -47.76
C VAL A 12 9.50 34.28 -46.63
N SER A 13 8.25 33.98 -46.94
CA SER A 13 7.26 33.66 -45.90
C SER A 13 7.06 32.15 -45.61
N LEU A 14 7.85 31.23 -46.14
CA LEU A 14 7.62 29.78 -46.02
C LEU A 14 8.72 29.02 -45.24
N VAL A 15 9.63 29.69 -44.54
CA VAL A 15 10.72 29.03 -43.79
C VAL A 15 10.59 29.15 -42.26
N LEU A 16 9.56 29.80 -41.76
CA LEU A 16 9.42 30.03 -40.30
C LEU A 16 8.42 29.10 -39.59
N MET A 17 8.04 27.97 -40.14
CA MET A 17 7.01 27.10 -39.53
C MET A 17 7.42 25.65 -39.34
N ALA A 18 8.64 25.38 -38.92
CA ALA A 18 9.09 24.02 -38.57
C ALA A 18 10.12 24.02 -37.45
N LEU A 19 9.90 24.81 -36.40
CA LEU A 19 10.60 24.59 -35.13
C LEU A 19 9.60 23.97 -34.15
N ALA A 20 9.17 22.71 -34.40
CA ALA A 20 8.47 21.89 -33.46
C ALA A 20 9.43 21.64 -32.28
N VAL A 21 9.16 22.31 -31.18
CA VAL A 21 9.86 22.14 -29.90
C VAL A 21 9.66 20.70 -29.46
N LEU A 22 10.63 19.82 -29.72
CA LEU A 22 10.77 18.54 -29.01
C LEU A 22 11.11 18.87 -27.57
N LEU A 23 10.08 19.02 -26.74
CA LEU A 23 10.22 19.03 -25.30
C LEU A 23 10.69 17.62 -24.91
N PRO A 24 11.88 17.45 -24.31
CA PRO A 24 12.27 16.16 -23.79
C PRO A 24 11.24 15.78 -22.71
N ALA A 25 10.54 14.64 -22.88
CA ALA A 25 9.77 14.04 -21.82
C ALA A 25 10.76 13.74 -20.69
N GLY A 26 10.71 14.55 -19.63
CA GLY A 26 11.52 14.31 -18.43
C GLY A 26 11.27 12.89 -17.92
N PRO A 27 12.27 12.21 -17.36
CA PRO A 27 12.11 10.89 -16.81
C PRO A 27 11.00 10.94 -15.75
N SER A 28 9.93 10.19 -15.97
CA SER A 28 8.87 9.99 -14.98
C SER A 28 9.52 9.31 -13.77
N ARG A 29 9.85 10.07 -12.73
CA ARG A 29 10.26 9.49 -11.45
C ARG A 29 9.06 8.75 -10.90
N ALA A 30 9.12 7.42 -10.94
CA ALA A 30 8.22 6.60 -10.13
C ALA A 30 8.45 6.99 -8.67
N ASP A 31 7.39 7.35 -7.96
CA ASP A 31 7.48 7.61 -6.51
C ASP A 31 8.13 6.41 -5.83
N PRO A 32 9.14 6.63 -4.95
CA PRO A 32 9.77 5.54 -4.25
C PRO A 32 8.72 4.75 -3.47
N SER A 33 8.76 3.43 -3.58
CA SER A 33 7.83 2.55 -2.86
C SER A 33 7.86 2.87 -1.37
N PRO A 34 6.73 3.17 -0.72
CA PRO A 34 6.71 3.42 0.71
C PRO A 34 6.98 2.15 1.53
N PHE A 35 7.04 0.97 0.89
CA PHE A 35 7.09 -0.33 1.55
C PHE A 35 8.49 -0.90 1.74
N ASN A 36 9.54 -0.29 1.20
CA ASN A 36 10.89 -0.85 1.19
C ASN A 36 11.39 -1.25 2.59
N GLU A 37 11.09 -0.43 3.59
CA GLU A 37 11.45 -0.68 4.99
C GLU A 37 10.63 -1.83 5.63
N LEU A 38 9.49 -2.17 5.04
CA LEU A 38 8.56 -3.18 5.56
C LEU A 38 8.81 -4.58 4.97
N LEU A 39 9.36 -4.66 3.74
CA LEU A 39 9.56 -5.93 3.04
C LEU A 39 10.42 -6.91 3.85
N GLY A 40 10.09 -8.21 3.75
CA GLY A 40 10.79 -9.30 4.42
C GLY A 40 10.03 -9.90 5.59
N SER A 41 10.76 -10.57 6.48
CA SER A 41 10.22 -11.35 7.59
C SER A 41 10.30 -10.60 8.92
N TRP A 42 9.26 -10.77 9.73
CA TRP A 42 9.11 -10.14 11.04
C TRP A 42 8.54 -11.14 12.03
N GLY A 43 9.04 -11.13 13.25
CA GLY A 43 8.57 -12.01 14.31
C GLY A 43 8.39 -11.28 15.63
N GLY A 44 7.45 -11.71 16.45
CA GLY A 44 7.24 -11.10 17.76
C GLY A 44 5.97 -11.57 18.46
N THR A 45 5.54 -10.76 19.40
CA THR A 45 4.44 -11.12 20.31
C THR A 45 3.45 -9.96 20.45
N GLY A 46 2.30 -10.28 20.97
CA GLY A 46 1.25 -9.30 21.21
C GLY A 46 0.13 -9.86 22.06
N GLU A 47 -1.01 -9.22 21.94
CA GLU A 47 -2.22 -9.55 22.67
C GLU A 47 -3.43 -9.44 21.74
N ILE A 48 -4.35 -10.38 21.86
CA ILE A 48 -5.72 -10.25 21.36
C ILE A 48 -6.65 -9.84 22.49
N ARG A 49 -7.59 -8.97 22.17
CA ARG A 49 -8.68 -8.58 23.04
C ARG A 49 -9.98 -9.17 22.50
N LEU A 50 -10.63 -9.93 23.33
CA LEU A 50 -11.86 -10.64 23.04
C LEU A 50 -13.06 -9.98 23.75
N ASP A 51 -14.25 -10.46 23.46
CA ASP A 51 -15.45 -10.11 24.22
C ASP A 51 -15.31 -10.39 25.72
N ARG A 52 -16.19 -9.81 26.53
CA ARG A 52 -16.19 -9.93 28.00
C ARG A 52 -14.83 -9.58 28.63
N ASN A 53 -14.09 -8.66 28.00
CA ASN A 53 -12.80 -8.15 28.46
C ASN A 53 -11.68 -9.24 28.61
N ARG A 54 -11.82 -10.37 27.93
CA ARG A 54 -10.79 -11.43 27.90
C ARG A 54 -9.61 -10.99 27.05
N ARG A 55 -8.43 -11.41 27.47
CA ARG A 55 -7.17 -11.13 26.76
C ARG A 55 -6.34 -12.40 26.68
N GLU A 56 -5.70 -12.62 25.55
CA GLU A 56 -4.76 -13.71 25.34
C GLU A 56 -3.47 -13.20 24.68
N ARG A 57 -2.35 -13.73 25.13
CA ARG A 57 -1.07 -13.49 24.47
C ARG A 57 -1.01 -14.26 23.16
N ILE A 58 -0.41 -13.64 22.15
CA ILE A 58 -0.19 -14.26 20.85
C ILE A 58 1.27 -14.14 20.44
N LYS A 59 1.75 -15.13 19.69
CA LYS A 59 3.01 -15.11 18.97
C LYS A 59 2.71 -15.00 17.49
N CYS A 60 3.37 -14.06 16.81
CA CYS A 60 3.08 -13.75 15.41
C CYS A 60 4.35 -13.75 14.56
N ASN A 61 4.18 -14.18 13.30
CA ASN A 61 5.14 -13.96 12.23
C ASN A 61 4.42 -13.22 11.10
N ALA A 62 5.05 -12.19 10.57
CA ALA A 62 4.56 -11.45 9.41
C ALA A 62 5.59 -11.52 8.28
N TYR A 63 5.10 -11.58 7.06
CA TYR A 63 5.92 -11.61 5.86
C TYR A 63 5.33 -10.64 4.85
N TYR A 64 6.16 -9.72 4.39
CA TYR A 64 5.78 -8.71 3.40
C TYR A 64 6.58 -8.91 2.13
N THR A 65 5.87 -8.91 1.01
CA THR A 65 6.41 -9.06 -0.34
C THR A 65 5.94 -7.94 -1.24
N GLY A 66 6.52 -7.86 -2.43
CA GLY A 66 6.13 -6.89 -3.44
C GLY A 66 7.24 -5.89 -3.71
N GLY A 67 6.85 -4.68 -4.05
CA GLY A 67 7.72 -3.57 -4.43
C GLY A 67 7.00 -2.62 -5.38
N GLY A 68 7.54 -1.41 -5.59
CA GLY A 68 6.85 -0.39 -6.37
C GLY A 68 5.45 -0.10 -5.81
N ALA A 69 4.44 -0.31 -6.63
CA ALA A 69 3.05 -0.04 -6.30
C ALA A 69 2.29 -1.24 -5.71
N GLN A 70 2.96 -2.33 -5.33
CA GLN A 70 2.30 -3.55 -4.84
C GLN A 70 2.84 -3.95 -3.46
N LEU A 71 1.95 -4.36 -2.57
CA LEU A 71 2.28 -4.93 -1.27
C LEU A 71 1.49 -6.20 -1.03
N GLY A 72 2.20 -7.31 -0.87
CA GLY A 72 1.66 -8.56 -0.35
C GLY A 72 1.95 -8.67 1.15
N LEU A 73 0.98 -9.12 1.92
CA LEU A 73 1.07 -9.31 3.35
C LEU A 73 0.58 -10.71 3.72
N ALA A 74 1.33 -11.40 4.57
CA ALA A 74 0.88 -12.60 5.28
C ALA A 74 1.23 -12.46 6.76
N ILE A 75 0.24 -12.55 7.66
CA ILE A 75 0.44 -12.57 9.12
C ILE A 75 -0.14 -13.85 9.66
N ARG A 76 0.67 -14.59 10.42
CA ARG A 76 0.24 -15.79 11.15
C ARG A 76 0.47 -15.59 12.62
N CYS A 77 -0.59 -15.75 13.40
CA CYS A 77 -0.53 -15.64 14.84
C CYS A 77 -1.12 -16.89 15.51
N THR A 78 -0.57 -17.27 16.65
CA THR A 78 -1.07 -18.37 17.48
C THR A 78 -1.15 -17.94 18.93
N SER A 79 -2.21 -18.34 19.60
CA SER A 79 -2.38 -18.36 21.06
C SER A 79 -2.79 -19.76 21.51
N ASP A 80 -3.12 -19.92 22.77
CA ASP A 80 -3.62 -21.21 23.29
C ASP A 80 -4.97 -21.57 22.66
N SER A 81 -5.82 -20.58 22.36
CA SER A 81 -7.18 -20.78 21.88
C SER A 81 -7.37 -20.48 20.40
N TYR A 82 -6.48 -19.70 19.78
CA TYR A 82 -6.69 -19.16 18.43
C TYR A 82 -5.50 -19.38 17.51
N LYS A 83 -5.81 -19.67 16.24
CA LYS A 83 -4.91 -19.56 15.11
C LYS A 83 -5.51 -18.51 14.16
N ILE A 84 -4.72 -17.56 13.71
CA ILE A 84 -5.13 -16.49 12.81
C ILE A 84 -4.15 -16.47 11.63
N GLU A 85 -4.65 -16.55 10.41
CA GLU A 85 -3.84 -16.42 9.19
C GLU A 85 -4.48 -15.41 8.26
N ILE A 86 -3.96 -14.19 8.28
CA ILE A 86 -4.40 -13.10 7.41
C ILE A 86 -3.46 -13.00 6.22
N ARG A 87 -4.03 -12.86 5.02
CA ARG A 87 -3.34 -12.50 3.80
C ARG A 87 -4.00 -11.30 3.15
N SER A 88 -3.20 -10.50 2.48
CA SER A 88 -3.69 -9.33 1.74
C SER A 88 -2.82 -9.06 0.53
N LYS A 89 -3.44 -8.53 -0.52
CA LYS A 89 -2.77 -7.94 -1.69
C LYS A 89 -3.29 -6.53 -1.85
N LEU A 90 -2.40 -5.57 -1.76
CA LEU A 90 -2.71 -4.15 -1.81
C LEU A 90 -1.98 -3.49 -2.97
N SER A 91 -2.68 -2.59 -3.65
CA SER A 91 -2.14 -1.69 -4.66
C SER A 91 -2.00 -0.29 -4.09
N TYR A 92 -0.90 0.38 -4.41
CA TYR A 92 -0.57 1.74 -3.97
C TYR A 92 -0.54 2.70 -5.15
N SER A 93 -1.17 3.84 -5.00
CA SER A 93 -1.11 4.95 -5.96
C SER A 93 -1.36 6.28 -5.24
N GLY A 94 -0.46 7.24 -5.40
CA GLY A 94 -0.62 8.58 -4.86
C GLY A 94 -0.91 8.64 -3.35
N GLY A 95 -0.23 7.86 -2.53
CA GLY A 95 -0.45 7.81 -1.08
C GLY A 95 -1.64 6.92 -0.64
N ARG A 96 -2.42 6.38 -1.58
CA ARG A 96 -3.62 5.58 -1.30
C ARG A 96 -3.35 4.11 -1.49
N LEU A 97 -3.98 3.29 -0.64
CA LEU A 97 -3.99 1.83 -0.70
C LEU A 97 -5.39 1.32 -0.99
N SER A 98 -5.47 0.27 -1.80
CA SER A 98 -6.69 -0.50 -2.00
C SER A 98 -6.35 -1.95 -2.32
N GLY A 99 -7.21 -2.87 -1.94
CA GLY A 99 -7.02 -4.28 -2.25
C GLY A 99 -7.97 -5.17 -1.46
N ASN A 100 -7.61 -6.44 -1.36
CA ASN A 100 -8.41 -7.46 -0.72
C ASN A 100 -7.63 -8.10 0.43
N TRP A 101 -8.37 -8.63 1.40
CA TRP A 101 -7.86 -9.44 2.49
C TRP A 101 -8.65 -10.73 2.63
N GLU A 102 -8.00 -11.75 3.12
CA GLU A 102 -8.60 -13.01 3.55
C GLU A 102 -8.05 -13.42 4.92
N GLU A 103 -8.88 -14.00 5.75
CA GLU A 103 -8.52 -14.72 6.96
C GLU A 103 -8.89 -16.19 6.75
N ARG A 104 -7.88 -17.06 6.75
CA ARG A 104 -8.01 -18.44 6.25
C ARG A 104 -8.55 -19.42 7.27
N THR A 105 -8.36 -19.16 8.56
CA THR A 105 -8.82 -20.05 9.64
C THR A 105 -10.34 -20.02 9.77
N PHE A 106 -10.94 -18.83 9.63
CA PHE A 106 -12.39 -18.63 9.77
C PHE A 106 -13.10 -18.38 8.43
N ASN A 107 -12.38 -18.54 7.31
CA ASN A 107 -12.89 -18.34 5.95
C ASN A 107 -13.57 -16.97 5.77
N ALA A 108 -12.97 -15.92 6.32
CA ALA A 108 -13.45 -14.55 6.20
C ALA A 108 -12.65 -13.80 5.14
N GLN A 109 -13.32 -12.91 4.40
CA GLN A 109 -12.68 -12.12 3.35
C GLN A 109 -13.38 -10.78 3.16
N GLY A 110 -12.69 -9.87 2.45
CA GLY A 110 -13.23 -8.57 2.15
C GLY A 110 -12.25 -7.64 1.45
N SER A 111 -12.57 -6.36 1.47
CA SER A 111 -11.74 -5.29 0.91
C SER A 111 -11.03 -4.50 2.01
N ALA A 112 -9.88 -3.95 1.65
CA ALA A 112 -9.13 -3.01 2.47
C ALA A 112 -8.83 -1.75 1.65
N SER A 113 -8.98 -0.59 2.26
CA SER A 113 -8.65 0.70 1.63
C SER A 113 -8.10 1.67 2.66
N GLY A 114 -7.21 2.56 2.23
CA GLY A 114 -6.61 3.51 3.15
C GLY A 114 -5.43 4.28 2.57
N THR A 115 -4.44 4.54 3.41
CA THR A 115 -3.25 5.34 3.06
C THR A 115 -1.96 4.68 3.52
N ALA A 116 -0.87 5.00 2.83
CA ALA A 116 0.48 4.63 3.23
C ALA A 116 1.45 5.80 3.12
N THR A 117 2.37 5.84 4.06
CA THR A 117 3.57 6.69 4.07
C THR A 117 4.81 5.80 4.24
N SER A 118 6.00 6.37 4.27
CA SER A 118 7.26 5.64 4.49
C SER A 118 7.38 4.99 5.88
N SER A 119 6.46 5.25 6.81
CA SER A 119 6.53 4.71 8.19
C SER A 119 5.19 4.23 8.74
N LYS A 120 4.10 4.39 7.98
CA LYS A 120 2.76 4.07 8.48
C LYS A 120 1.82 3.64 7.36
N ILE A 121 1.05 2.60 7.64
CA ILE A 121 -0.10 2.16 6.85
C ILE A 121 -1.34 2.27 7.72
N SER A 122 -2.42 2.84 7.19
CA SER A 122 -3.73 2.93 7.86
C SER A 122 -4.80 2.42 6.91
N LEU A 123 -5.53 1.38 7.30
CA LEU A 123 -6.54 0.71 6.48
C LEU A 123 -7.89 0.68 7.19
N ALA A 124 -8.94 0.95 6.44
CA ALA A 124 -10.30 0.53 6.75
C ALA A 124 -10.52 -0.87 6.17
N ILE A 125 -11.12 -1.75 6.94
CA ILE A 125 -11.41 -3.15 6.60
C ILE A 125 -12.92 -3.29 6.47
N ARG A 126 -13.37 -3.90 5.38
CA ARG A 126 -14.79 -4.13 5.09
C ARG A 126 -14.98 -5.54 4.51
N GLY A 127 -16.16 -6.11 4.71
CA GLY A 127 -16.54 -7.43 4.20
C GLY A 127 -17.13 -8.29 5.31
N ALA A 128 -16.68 -9.53 5.45
CA ALA A 128 -17.12 -10.44 6.52
C ALA A 128 -16.87 -9.87 7.92
N VAL A 129 -15.86 -8.99 8.06
CA VAL A 129 -15.57 -8.22 9.27
C VAL A 129 -15.43 -6.75 8.90
N THR A 130 -15.89 -5.86 9.76
CA THR A 130 -15.66 -4.42 9.66
C THR A 130 -14.67 -4.00 10.74
N GLY A 131 -13.73 -3.12 10.39
CA GLY A 131 -12.73 -2.67 11.32
C GLY A 131 -11.68 -1.76 10.71
N SER A 132 -10.56 -1.63 11.41
CA SER A 132 -9.39 -0.87 10.97
C SER A 132 -8.10 -1.60 11.32
N MET A 133 -7.06 -1.32 10.55
CA MET A 133 -5.70 -1.80 10.80
C MET A 133 -4.72 -0.65 10.66
N VAL A 134 -3.83 -0.50 11.62
CA VAL A 134 -2.72 0.44 11.57
C VAL A 134 -1.42 -0.32 11.74
N VAL A 135 -0.48 -0.11 10.83
CA VAL A 135 0.90 -0.61 10.91
C VAL A 135 1.81 0.60 10.97
N SER A 136 2.58 0.74 12.04
CA SER A 136 3.65 1.72 12.15
C SER A 136 4.99 0.98 12.16
N TYR A 137 5.97 1.44 11.39
CA TYR A 137 7.22 0.70 11.20
C TYR A 137 8.44 1.58 11.01
N THR A 138 9.57 1.00 11.35
CA THR A 138 10.92 1.45 11.08
C THR A 138 11.69 0.30 10.43
N LYS A 139 12.99 0.47 10.16
CA LYS A 139 13.86 -0.60 9.61
C LYS A 139 13.89 -1.88 10.45
N SER A 140 13.75 -1.77 11.78
CA SER A 140 13.95 -2.89 12.72
C SER A 140 12.74 -3.26 13.56
N ARG A 141 11.72 -2.42 13.62
CA ARG A 141 10.56 -2.61 14.49
C ARG A 141 9.28 -2.22 13.79
N GLN A 142 8.23 -2.97 14.02
CA GLN A 142 6.88 -2.59 13.64
C GLN A 142 5.89 -2.85 14.77
N THR A 143 4.81 -2.07 14.79
CA THR A 143 3.63 -2.31 15.60
C THR A 143 2.42 -2.45 14.68
N VAL A 144 1.59 -3.43 14.95
CA VAL A 144 0.32 -3.66 14.25
C VAL A 144 -0.81 -3.54 15.25
N SER A 145 -1.78 -2.71 14.95
CA SER A 145 -3.01 -2.56 15.73
C SER A 145 -4.20 -2.81 14.82
N ILE A 146 -5.06 -3.74 15.21
CA ILE A 146 -6.31 -4.05 14.52
C ILE A 146 -7.46 -3.82 15.51
N SER A 147 -8.51 -3.19 15.05
CA SER A 147 -9.78 -3.06 15.77
C SER A 147 -10.90 -3.61 14.89
N THR A 148 -11.78 -4.43 15.47
CA THR A 148 -12.89 -5.08 14.76
C THR A 148 -14.20 -4.79 15.45
N GLN A 149 -15.29 -4.89 14.73
CA GLN A 149 -16.65 -4.67 15.22
C GLN A 149 -17.55 -5.86 14.85
N GLY A 150 -18.50 -6.13 15.72
CA GLY A 150 -19.54 -7.14 15.46
C GLY A 150 -19.11 -8.59 15.62
N ILE A 151 -17.88 -8.86 16.10
CA ILE A 151 -17.37 -10.21 16.35
C ILE A 151 -16.71 -10.30 17.73
N ALA A 152 -16.49 -11.51 18.23
CA ALA A 152 -15.87 -11.75 19.54
C ALA A 152 -14.44 -11.22 19.64
N LEU A 153 -13.66 -11.29 18.58
CA LEU A 153 -12.34 -10.65 18.49
C LEU A 153 -12.51 -9.14 18.32
N GLN A 154 -12.21 -8.35 19.35
CA GLN A 154 -12.39 -6.89 19.35
C GLN A 154 -11.14 -6.13 18.95
N GLY A 155 -9.98 -6.74 19.09
CA GLY A 155 -8.73 -6.08 18.71
C GLY A 155 -7.51 -6.96 18.84
N VAL A 156 -6.46 -6.53 18.14
CA VAL A 156 -5.13 -7.16 18.14
C VAL A 156 -4.10 -6.05 18.27
N SER A 157 -3.10 -6.26 19.12
CA SER A 157 -1.94 -5.38 19.25
C SER A 157 -0.68 -6.23 19.25
N ILE A 158 0.23 -6.00 18.30
CA ILE A 158 1.42 -6.80 18.10
C ILE A 158 2.63 -5.89 17.97
N THR A 159 3.75 -6.27 18.57
CA THR A 159 5.06 -5.69 18.30
C THR A 159 5.97 -6.75 17.68
N LEU A 160 6.53 -6.43 16.52
CA LEU A 160 7.39 -7.32 15.77
C LEU A 160 8.77 -6.68 15.57
N GLY A 161 9.81 -7.49 15.66
CA GLY A 161 11.16 -7.18 15.23
C GLY A 161 11.43 -7.83 13.87
N ARG A 162 12.43 -7.33 13.16
CA ARG A 162 12.89 -7.95 11.91
C ARG A 162 13.58 -9.29 12.25
N SER A 163 13.24 -10.33 11.48
CA SER A 163 13.82 -11.67 11.60
C SER A 163 14.96 -11.86 10.61
#